data_24f722b66d7bee58dd8727b992ae9b70
#
_entry.id   24f722b66d7bee58dd8727b992ae9b70
#
_cell.length_a   1.000
_cell.length_b   1.000
_cell.length_c   1.000
_cell.angle_alpha   90.00
_cell.angle_beta   90.00
_cell.angle_gamma   90.00
#
_symmetry.space_group_name_H-M   'P 1'
#
loop_
_entity.id
_entity.type
_entity.pdbx_description
1 polymer ?
#
loop_
_entity_poly.entity_id
_entity_poly.type
_entity_poly.pdbx_seq_one_letter_code
_entity_poly.pdbx_strand_id
1 'polypeptide(L)'
;MGMTMTQKILAKGAGMDKVEAGDLIVCKLDLAMANDITTPPAVAEFEKIGKPVFDKNKIALIPDHFTPNKDIKSAMLSKTTRDFAKKHDIKHYYEMGRVGIEHVILPDFGIVAPGEIIIGADSHTCTYGAIGAFATGVGQTDLGASLATGTTWFKVPSAIKVNLIGKPSPMVKGKDIILTLIGMIGVDGARYESIEFSGEGVQHISMAGRFTICNMAIEAGGKNGIFPVDEITREYLQGRVDREYQVFEADADAVYSKEITIDLSKLVPVVALPHLPENVKPAAELSAIKIDQAVIGSCTNGRLEDLAQAAKVFQGKKIHPDVRVIIVPGSQEVYLEAMKLGYIETFIQSGAVVSTPTCGPCMGGHMGVMAPGERCISTTNRNFRGRMGHVDSEVYLCGAYVAAASAIAGYITAPSEEEI
;
A
#
# COMPACT_ATOMS: atom_id res chain seq x y z
N MET A 1 -2.77 31.14 11.17
CA MET A 1 -2.03 29.90 11.04
C MET A 1 -2.33 29.34 9.68
N GLY A 2 -1.31 28.94 8.94
CA GLY A 2 -1.42 28.28 7.66
C GLY A 2 -1.94 26.84 7.78
N MET A 3 -2.38 26.28 6.68
CA MET A 3 -2.90 24.91 6.57
C MET A 3 -1.87 23.95 5.99
N THR A 4 -1.89 22.71 6.48
CA THR A 4 -1.15 21.59 5.89
C THR A 4 -1.79 21.14 4.57
N MET A 5 -1.12 20.30 3.78
CA MET A 5 -1.70 19.74 2.54
C MET A 5 -3.03 19.05 2.81
N THR A 6 -3.07 18.18 3.82
CA THR A 6 -4.28 17.44 4.21
C THR A 6 -5.41 18.37 4.62
N GLN A 7 -5.14 19.41 5.40
CA GLN A 7 -6.16 20.40 5.78
C GLN A 7 -6.75 21.13 4.58
N LYS A 8 -5.92 21.52 3.60
CA LYS A 8 -6.39 22.19 2.37
C LYS A 8 -7.30 21.29 1.52
N ILE A 9 -6.95 20.02 1.37
CA ILE A 9 -7.77 19.05 0.63
C ILE A 9 -9.11 18.85 1.34
N LEU A 10 -9.09 18.70 2.66
CA LEU A 10 -10.32 18.54 3.47
C LEU A 10 -11.19 19.80 3.46
N ALA A 11 -10.60 20.99 3.55
CA ALA A 11 -11.32 22.27 3.45
C ALA A 11 -12.07 22.37 2.10
N LYS A 12 -11.37 22.09 0.98
CA LYS A 12 -11.99 21.99 -0.35
C LYS A 12 -13.18 21.04 -0.35
N GLY A 13 -13.00 19.81 0.16
CA GLY A 13 -14.05 18.79 0.19
C GLY A 13 -15.26 19.16 1.03
N ALA A 14 -15.05 19.93 2.09
CA ALA A 14 -16.10 20.46 2.95
C ALA A 14 -16.75 21.76 2.40
N GLY A 15 -16.18 22.36 1.33
CA GLY A 15 -16.62 23.66 0.83
C GLY A 15 -16.33 24.81 1.79
N MET A 16 -15.25 24.72 2.56
CA MET A 16 -14.80 25.68 3.54
C MET A 16 -13.49 26.34 3.09
N ASP A 17 -13.31 27.62 3.41
CA ASP A 17 -12.06 28.33 3.10
C ASP A 17 -10.90 27.83 3.98
N LYS A 18 -11.21 27.40 5.20
CA LYS A 18 -10.23 26.97 6.19
C LYS A 18 -10.82 25.94 7.13
N VAL A 19 -9.94 25.01 7.56
CA VAL A 19 -10.23 24.06 8.66
C VAL A 19 -9.03 23.97 9.60
N GLU A 20 -9.28 23.56 10.84
CA GLU A 20 -8.24 23.37 11.85
C GLU A 20 -8.26 21.93 12.38
N ALA A 21 -7.11 21.46 12.89
CA ALA A 21 -7.04 20.13 13.49
C ALA A 21 -8.04 20.00 14.63
N GLY A 22 -8.86 18.96 14.59
CA GLY A 22 -9.92 18.70 15.56
C GLY A 22 -11.33 19.08 15.09
N ASP A 23 -11.46 19.89 14.03
CA ASP A 23 -12.77 20.23 13.47
C ASP A 23 -13.52 19.00 12.98
N LEU A 24 -14.82 18.95 13.22
CA LEU A 24 -15.72 17.94 12.64
C LEU A 24 -16.37 18.52 11.39
N ILE A 25 -16.05 17.92 10.26
CA ILE A 25 -16.50 18.37 8.93
C ILE A 25 -17.15 17.23 8.15
N VAL A 26 -17.98 17.58 7.18
CA VAL A 26 -18.51 16.63 6.19
C VAL A 26 -17.96 16.97 4.83
N CYS A 27 -17.26 16.01 4.22
CA CYS A 27 -16.66 16.19 2.90
C CYS A 27 -17.43 15.43 1.81
N LYS A 28 -17.48 16.04 0.63
CA LYS A 28 -17.85 15.34 -0.61
C LYS A 28 -16.71 14.42 -1.03
N LEU A 29 -17.07 13.25 -1.52
CA LEU A 29 -16.12 12.23 -1.97
C LEU A 29 -15.87 12.34 -3.48
N ASP A 30 -14.61 12.15 -3.85
CA ASP A 30 -14.22 11.99 -5.25
C ASP A 30 -14.23 10.53 -5.66
N LEU A 31 -13.92 9.60 -4.72
CA LEU A 31 -14.01 8.16 -4.95
C LEU A 31 -14.34 7.42 -3.64
N ALA A 32 -15.21 6.40 -3.75
CA ALA A 32 -15.45 5.39 -2.73
C ALA A 32 -15.07 4.01 -3.28
N MET A 33 -14.26 3.23 -2.54
CA MET A 33 -13.79 1.94 -3.04
C MET A 33 -13.98 0.79 -2.05
N ALA A 34 -14.09 -0.43 -2.59
CA ALA A 34 -14.15 -1.67 -1.82
C ALA A 34 -13.65 -2.87 -2.63
N ASN A 35 -13.25 -3.92 -1.92
CA ASN A 35 -12.83 -5.19 -2.48
C ASN A 35 -13.88 -6.31 -2.22
N ASP A 36 -13.55 -7.55 -2.57
CA ASP A 36 -14.47 -8.69 -2.40
C ASP A 36 -14.80 -9.00 -0.94
N ILE A 37 -13.93 -8.66 0.01
CA ILE A 37 -14.17 -8.87 1.46
C ILE A 37 -15.08 -7.77 2.02
N THR A 38 -14.85 -6.54 1.62
CA THR A 38 -15.43 -5.35 2.25
C THR A 38 -16.71 -4.88 1.57
N THR A 39 -16.92 -5.22 0.29
CA THR A 39 -18.14 -4.86 -0.43
C THR A 39 -19.40 -5.50 0.17
N PRO A 40 -19.46 -6.82 0.45
CA PRO A 40 -20.70 -7.42 0.92
C PRO A 40 -21.26 -6.80 2.21
N PRO A 41 -20.48 -6.58 3.28
CA PRO A 41 -21.00 -5.91 4.48
C PRO A 41 -21.34 -4.42 4.24
N ALA A 42 -20.59 -3.70 3.39
CA ALA A 42 -20.93 -2.32 3.04
C ALA A 42 -22.24 -2.23 2.26
N VAL A 43 -22.49 -3.18 1.34
CA VAL A 43 -23.77 -3.29 0.60
C VAL A 43 -24.92 -3.56 1.54
N ALA A 44 -24.75 -4.41 2.54
CA ALA A 44 -25.79 -4.69 3.53
C ALA A 44 -26.19 -3.42 4.31
N GLU A 45 -25.25 -2.54 4.62
CA GLU A 45 -25.54 -1.23 5.25
C GLU A 45 -26.15 -0.23 4.26
N PHE A 46 -25.65 -0.20 3.03
CA PHE A 46 -26.19 0.63 1.96
C PHE A 46 -27.67 0.32 1.67
N GLU A 47 -28.04 -0.96 1.59
CA GLU A 47 -29.41 -1.37 1.27
C GLU A 47 -30.43 -0.95 2.34
N LYS A 48 -30.03 -0.83 3.62
CA LYS A 48 -30.87 -0.30 4.69
C LYS A 48 -31.30 1.15 4.48
N ILE A 49 -30.52 1.92 3.73
CA ILE A 49 -30.76 3.35 3.49
C ILE A 49 -31.85 3.54 2.41
N GLY A 50 -32.01 2.58 1.50
CA GLY A 50 -33.05 2.58 0.46
C GLY A 50 -32.90 3.68 -0.60
N LYS A 51 -31.68 4.17 -0.82
CA LYS A 51 -31.35 5.18 -1.85
C LYS A 51 -30.53 4.56 -2.99
N PRO A 52 -30.53 5.17 -4.19
CA PRO A 52 -29.58 4.79 -5.23
C PRO A 52 -28.15 5.13 -4.80
N VAL A 53 -27.14 4.59 -5.50
CA VAL A 53 -25.74 5.00 -5.35
C VAL A 53 -25.59 6.47 -5.74
N PHE A 54 -24.73 7.19 -5.03
CA PHE A 54 -24.56 8.64 -5.23
C PHE A 54 -24.03 9.00 -6.62
N ASP A 55 -23.07 8.23 -7.13
CA ASP A 55 -22.53 8.36 -8.48
C ASP A 55 -21.81 7.06 -8.88
N LYS A 56 -22.32 6.39 -9.91
CA LYS A 56 -21.73 5.15 -10.42
C LYS A 56 -20.33 5.30 -11.00
N ASN A 57 -19.91 6.53 -11.36
CA ASN A 57 -18.58 6.83 -11.88
C ASN A 57 -17.56 7.11 -10.78
N LYS A 58 -18.00 7.26 -9.54
CA LYS A 58 -17.18 7.55 -8.35
C LYS A 58 -17.15 6.41 -7.36
N ILE A 59 -17.45 5.21 -7.81
CA ILE A 59 -17.37 3.98 -7.02
C ILE A 59 -16.46 3.00 -7.75
N ALA A 60 -15.49 2.43 -7.03
CA ALA A 60 -14.60 1.40 -7.54
C ALA A 60 -14.75 0.11 -6.71
N LEU A 61 -14.98 -1.02 -7.39
CA LEU A 61 -15.13 -2.33 -6.78
C LEU A 61 -14.15 -3.31 -7.42
N ILE A 62 -13.22 -3.82 -6.63
CA ILE A 62 -12.10 -4.64 -7.11
C ILE A 62 -12.01 -5.92 -6.29
N PRO A 63 -12.52 -7.08 -6.78
CA PRO A 63 -12.28 -8.35 -6.13
C PRO A 63 -10.83 -8.80 -6.34
N ASP A 64 -9.97 -8.60 -5.33
CA ASP A 64 -8.54 -8.88 -5.39
C ASP A 64 -8.00 -9.64 -4.16
N HIS A 65 -8.81 -9.84 -3.10
CA HIS A 65 -8.34 -10.43 -1.86
C HIS A 65 -8.45 -11.96 -1.83
N PHE A 66 -9.63 -12.53 -2.12
CA PHE A 66 -9.84 -13.97 -2.17
C PHE A 66 -9.98 -14.49 -3.60
N THR A 67 -9.28 -13.87 -4.52
CA THR A 67 -9.33 -14.21 -5.93
C THR A 67 -7.95 -14.67 -6.45
N PRO A 68 -7.87 -15.74 -7.26
CA PRO A 68 -8.95 -16.69 -7.60
C PRO A 68 -9.59 -17.29 -6.36
N ASN A 69 -10.93 -17.45 -6.40
CA ASN A 69 -11.67 -17.86 -5.21
C ASN A 69 -11.20 -19.20 -4.66
N LYS A 70 -10.79 -19.24 -3.41
CA LYS A 70 -10.23 -20.42 -2.75
C LYS A 70 -11.28 -21.43 -2.27
N ASP A 71 -12.52 -20.99 -2.07
CA ASP A 71 -13.63 -21.79 -1.56
C ASP A 71 -14.99 -21.16 -1.95
N ILE A 72 -16.09 -21.87 -1.62
CA ILE A 72 -17.46 -21.43 -1.92
C ILE A 72 -17.79 -20.10 -1.24
N LYS A 73 -17.29 -19.85 -0.01
CA LYS A 73 -17.56 -18.60 0.71
C LYS A 73 -16.92 -17.42 -0.03
N SER A 74 -15.68 -17.56 -0.45
CA SER A 74 -14.97 -16.56 -1.26
C SER A 74 -15.69 -16.28 -2.57
N ALA A 75 -16.17 -17.34 -3.25
CA ALA A 75 -16.94 -17.20 -4.48
C ALA A 75 -18.26 -16.44 -4.27
N MET A 76 -18.91 -16.62 -3.13
CA MET A 76 -20.12 -15.86 -2.77
C MET A 76 -19.81 -14.37 -2.54
N LEU A 77 -18.68 -14.03 -1.91
CA LEU A 77 -18.26 -12.64 -1.71
C LEU A 77 -18.03 -11.95 -3.06
N SER A 78 -17.24 -12.57 -3.94
CA SER A 78 -17.02 -12.06 -5.30
C SER A 78 -18.29 -11.94 -6.11
N LYS A 79 -19.21 -12.90 -5.95
CA LYS A 79 -20.53 -12.85 -6.61
C LYS A 79 -21.37 -11.67 -6.12
N THR A 80 -21.43 -11.42 -4.81
CA THR A 80 -22.16 -10.28 -4.24
C THR A 80 -21.60 -8.96 -4.77
N THR A 81 -20.28 -8.81 -4.81
CA THR A 81 -19.60 -7.63 -5.36
C THR A 81 -19.97 -7.42 -6.84
N ARG A 82 -19.92 -8.47 -7.64
CA ARG A 82 -20.30 -8.44 -9.07
C ARG A 82 -21.74 -8.09 -9.30
N ASP A 83 -22.65 -8.72 -8.54
CA ASP A 83 -24.10 -8.50 -8.67
C ASP A 83 -24.47 -7.05 -8.29
N PHE A 84 -23.85 -6.52 -7.25
CA PHE A 84 -24.03 -5.11 -6.87
C PHE A 84 -23.50 -4.17 -7.96
N ALA A 85 -22.31 -4.43 -8.50
CA ALA A 85 -21.74 -3.63 -9.57
C ALA A 85 -22.66 -3.60 -10.81
N LYS A 86 -23.22 -4.75 -11.20
CA LYS A 86 -24.18 -4.86 -12.31
C LYS A 86 -25.49 -4.17 -12.02
N LYS A 87 -26.06 -4.37 -10.82
CA LYS A 87 -27.33 -3.76 -10.40
C LYS A 87 -27.31 -2.24 -10.46
N HIS A 88 -26.17 -1.64 -10.11
CA HIS A 88 -25.99 -0.19 -10.03
C HIS A 88 -25.19 0.40 -11.18
N ASP A 89 -24.84 -0.40 -12.21
CA ASP A 89 -24.06 0.01 -13.38
C ASP A 89 -22.74 0.71 -12.99
N ILE A 90 -22.03 0.16 -11.98
CA ILE A 90 -20.77 0.73 -11.49
C ILE A 90 -19.71 0.68 -12.59
N LYS A 91 -19.15 1.84 -12.92
CA LYS A 91 -18.20 1.97 -14.01
C LYS A 91 -16.85 1.31 -13.72
N HIS A 92 -16.35 1.47 -12.51
CA HIS A 92 -15.04 0.94 -12.11
C HIS A 92 -15.22 -0.38 -11.35
N TYR A 93 -15.76 -1.38 -12.06
CA TYR A 93 -15.76 -2.76 -11.61
C TYR A 93 -14.73 -3.56 -12.40
N TYR A 94 -13.81 -4.18 -11.71
CA TYR A 94 -12.69 -4.90 -12.33
C TYR A 94 -12.66 -6.35 -11.85
N GLU A 95 -13.19 -7.24 -12.69
CA GLU A 95 -13.24 -8.67 -12.42
C GLU A 95 -11.83 -9.28 -12.40
N MET A 96 -11.64 -10.31 -11.59
CA MET A 96 -10.40 -11.07 -11.51
C MET A 96 -9.84 -11.42 -12.90
N GLY A 97 -8.52 -11.35 -13.03
CA GLY A 97 -7.80 -11.68 -14.28
C GLY A 97 -7.75 -10.55 -15.30
N ARG A 98 -8.50 -9.45 -15.08
CA ARG A 98 -8.48 -8.30 -15.98
C ARG A 98 -7.51 -7.21 -15.55
N VAL A 99 -7.24 -7.10 -14.25
CA VAL A 99 -6.50 -5.97 -13.70
C VAL A 99 -5.49 -6.35 -12.63
N GLY A 100 -5.83 -6.36 -11.34
CA GLY A 100 -4.89 -6.63 -10.25
C GLY A 100 -5.36 -6.09 -8.91
N ILE A 101 -4.39 -5.81 -8.04
CA ILE A 101 -4.61 -5.33 -6.68
C ILE A 101 -5.08 -3.88 -6.70
N GLU A 102 -6.16 -3.56 -5.97
CA GLU A 102 -6.82 -2.25 -5.95
C GLU A 102 -5.86 -1.07 -5.77
N HIS A 103 -4.92 -1.17 -4.83
CA HIS A 103 -3.96 -0.08 -4.55
C HIS A 103 -2.83 0.05 -5.58
N VAL A 104 -2.75 -0.86 -6.53
CA VAL A 104 -1.85 -0.75 -7.68
C VAL A 104 -2.61 -0.19 -8.88
N ILE A 105 -3.78 -0.75 -9.19
CA ILE A 105 -4.47 -0.42 -10.44
C ILE A 105 -5.18 0.93 -10.43
N LEU A 106 -5.72 1.38 -9.29
CA LEU A 106 -6.46 2.65 -9.26
C LEU A 106 -5.59 3.85 -9.66
N PRO A 107 -4.35 4.01 -9.16
CA PRO A 107 -3.46 5.05 -9.65
C PRO A 107 -2.93 4.76 -11.07
N ASP A 108 -2.62 3.50 -11.41
CA ASP A 108 -2.09 3.16 -12.74
C ASP A 108 -3.10 3.44 -13.86
N PHE A 109 -4.41 3.34 -13.58
CA PHE A 109 -5.50 3.66 -14.53
C PHE A 109 -6.01 5.09 -14.43
N GLY A 110 -5.35 5.95 -13.65
CA GLY A 110 -5.74 7.35 -13.49
C GLY A 110 -7.12 7.56 -12.85
N ILE A 111 -7.64 6.56 -12.13
CA ILE A 111 -8.94 6.62 -11.44
C ILE A 111 -8.86 7.56 -10.24
N VAL A 112 -7.68 7.67 -9.65
CA VAL A 112 -7.36 8.59 -8.54
C VAL A 112 -6.42 9.70 -9.02
N ALA A 113 -6.58 10.91 -8.48
CA ALA A 113 -5.80 12.07 -8.87
C ALA A 113 -5.43 12.95 -7.66
N PRO A 114 -4.44 13.85 -7.80
CA PRO A 114 -4.07 14.80 -6.75
C PRO A 114 -5.24 15.65 -6.26
N GLY A 115 -5.25 15.94 -4.95
CA GLY A 115 -6.26 16.80 -4.34
C GLY A 115 -7.65 16.20 -4.22
N GLU A 116 -7.81 14.92 -4.54
CA GLU A 116 -9.06 14.18 -4.36
C GLU A 116 -9.20 13.64 -2.93
N ILE A 117 -10.46 13.44 -2.48
CA ILE A 117 -10.83 12.78 -1.23
C ILE A 117 -11.34 11.38 -1.56
N ILE A 118 -10.59 10.38 -1.11
CA ILE A 118 -10.83 8.98 -1.42
C ILE A 118 -11.04 8.20 -0.13
N ILE A 119 -12.11 7.43 -0.05
CA ILE A 119 -12.31 6.48 1.04
C ILE A 119 -12.38 5.05 0.53
N GLY A 120 -11.91 4.13 1.33
CA GLY A 120 -12.05 2.70 1.07
C GLY A 120 -12.35 1.93 2.35
N ALA A 121 -13.04 0.81 2.24
CA ALA A 121 -13.17 -0.09 3.39
C ALA A 121 -11.94 -1.01 3.54
N ASP A 122 -10.81 -0.58 2.99
CA ASP A 122 -9.49 -1.17 3.19
C ASP A 122 -8.57 -0.19 3.91
N SER A 123 -7.80 -0.68 4.87
CA SER A 123 -6.92 0.16 5.69
C SER A 123 -5.77 0.78 4.89
N HIS A 124 -5.31 0.14 3.79
CA HIS A 124 -4.23 0.66 2.94
C HIS A 124 -4.71 1.63 1.85
N THR A 125 -5.95 2.10 1.91
CA THR A 125 -6.46 3.19 1.06
C THR A 125 -5.57 4.44 1.13
N CYS A 126 -4.82 4.64 2.22
CA CYS A 126 -3.82 5.71 2.37
C CYS A 126 -2.72 5.71 1.30
N THR A 127 -2.56 4.64 0.54
CA THR A 127 -1.61 4.51 -0.59
C THR A 127 -1.67 5.69 -1.56
N TYR A 128 -2.84 6.25 -1.82
CA TYR A 128 -3.02 7.30 -2.84
C TYR A 128 -2.50 8.67 -2.43
N GLY A 129 -2.08 8.83 -1.18
CA GLY A 129 -1.31 10.02 -0.77
C GLY A 129 0.04 10.15 -1.48
N ALA A 130 0.56 9.07 -2.08
CA ALA A 130 1.75 9.10 -2.92
C ALA A 130 1.63 10.02 -4.13
N ILE A 131 0.40 10.25 -4.63
CA ILE A 131 0.10 11.18 -5.71
C ILE A 131 -0.52 12.50 -5.22
N GLY A 132 -0.48 12.79 -3.92
CA GLY A 132 -1.01 14.04 -3.36
C GLY A 132 -2.53 14.05 -3.17
N ALA A 133 -3.18 12.91 -2.99
CA ALA A 133 -4.59 12.78 -2.60
C ALA A 133 -4.74 12.59 -1.08
N PHE A 134 -5.85 13.07 -0.50
CA PHE A 134 -6.24 12.63 0.83
C PHE A 134 -7.03 11.33 0.71
N ALA A 135 -6.42 10.26 1.12
CA ALA A 135 -7.01 8.92 1.01
C ALA A 135 -6.90 8.18 2.34
N THR A 136 -7.97 7.54 2.79
CA THR A 136 -8.00 6.88 4.10
C THR A 136 -8.98 5.72 4.15
N GLY A 137 -8.63 4.72 4.99
CA GLY A 137 -9.53 3.63 5.34
C GLY A 137 -10.66 4.08 6.26
N VAL A 138 -11.87 3.55 6.01
CA VAL A 138 -13.07 3.78 6.84
C VAL A 138 -13.73 2.45 7.19
N GLY A 139 -14.64 2.46 8.15
CA GLY A 139 -15.47 1.29 8.48
C GLY A 139 -16.45 0.92 7.37
N GLN A 140 -16.83 -0.34 7.32
CA GLN A 140 -17.76 -0.85 6.31
C GLN A 140 -19.13 -0.16 6.40
N THR A 141 -19.57 0.22 7.61
CA THR A 141 -20.79 0.99 7.85
C THR A 141 -20.70 2.39 7.26
N ASP A 142 -19.57 3.08 7.49
CA ASP A 142 -19.33 4.41 6.92
C ASP A 142 -19.28 4.35 5.40
N LEU A 143 -18.61 3.33 4.84
CA LEU A 143 -18.60 3.13 3.40
C LEU A 143 -20.02 2.91 2.85
N GLY A 144 -20.82 2.03 3.47
CA GLY A 144 -22.20 1.76 3.05
C GLY A 144 -23.04 3.04 3.04
N ALA A 145 -22.93 3.89 4.06
CA ALA A 145 -23.58 5.20 4.11
C ALA A 145 -23.07 6.13 3.00
N SER A 146 -21.76 6.14 2.76
CA SER A 146 -21.12 6.98 1.74
C SER A 146 -21.49 6.57 0.32
N LEU A 147 -21.70 5.28 0.04
CA LEU A 147 -22.20 4.83 -1.27
C LEU A 147 -23.57 5.43 -1.63
N ALA A 148 -24.40 5.74 -0.63
CA ALA A 148 -25.72 6.36 -0.82
C ALA A 148 -25.69 7.89 -0.82
N THR A 149 -24.72 8.51 -0.10
CA THR A 149 -24.73 9.97 0.14
C THR A 149 -23.69 10.73 -0.65
N GLY A 150 -22.61 10.07 -1.09
CA GLY A 150 -21.45 10.71 -1.70
C GLY A 150 -20.66 11.59 -0.75
N THR A 151 -20.88 11.44 0.56
CA THR A 151 -20.22 12.22 1.60
C THR A 151 -19.80 11.34 2.76
N THR A 152 -18.79 11.79 3.49
CA THR A 152 -18.44 11.22 4.80
C THR A 152 -17.96 12.31 5.75
N TRP A 153 -18.02 12.03 7.04
CA TRP A 153 -17.52 12.93 8.07
C TRP A 153 -16.05 12.65 8.38
N PHE A 154 -15.32 13.70 8.74
CA PHE A 154 -13.97 13.58 9.25
C PHE A 154 -13.80 14.49 10.48
N LYS A 155 -13.05 14.01 11.46
CA LYS A 155 -12.35 14.88 12.35
C LYS A 155 -11.07 15.27 11.63
N VAL A 156 -10.82 16.56 11.39
CA VAL A 156 -9.61 17.02 10.70
C VAL A 156 -8.37 16.55 11.49
N PRO A 157 -7.46 15.76 10.91
CA PRO A 157 -6.28 15.30 11.63
C PRO A 157 -5.27 16.44 11.82
N SER A 158 -4.50 16.40 12.91
CA SER A 158 -3.21 17.05 12.98
C SER A 158 -2.23 16.39 12.02
N ALA A 159 -1.08 16.99 11.78
CA ALA A 159 -0.08 16.45 10.88
C ALA A 159 1.30 16.38 11.52
N ILE A 160 2.01 15.29 11.20
CA ILE A 160 3.45 15.12 11.44
C ILE A 160 4.18 15.50 10.15
N LYS A 161 5.18 16.36 10.23
CA LYS A 161 6.07 16.65 9.11
C LYS A 161 7.28 15.75 9.15
N VAL A 162 7.50 14.98 8.08
CA VAL A 162 8.69 14.15 7.89
C VAL A 162 9.60 14.80 6.85
N ASN A 163 10.69 15.39 7.31
CA ASN A 163 11.68 16.03 6.46
C ASN A 163 12.74 15.02 6.05
N LEU A 164 12.76 14.66 4.77
CA LEU A 164 13.71 13.73 4.17
C LEU A 164 14.88 14.51 3.58
N ILE A 165 16.09 14.21 4.03
CA ILE A 165 17.31 14.87 3.56
C ILE A 165 18.32 13.85 3.01
N GLY A 166 19.25 14.31 2.17
CA GLY A 166 20.28 13.45 1.60
C GLY A 166 19.75 12.49 0.54
N LYS A 167 20.65 11.67 0.01
CA LYS A 167 20.37 10.67 -1.03
C LYS A 167 20.57 9.27 -0.47
N PRO A 168 19.61 8.35 -0.63
CA PRO A 168 19.76 6.97 -0.17
C PRO A 168 20.79 6.20 -1.01
N SER A 169 21.42 5.18 -0.40
CA SER A 169 22.20 4.21 -1.14
C SER A 169 21.33 3.43 -2.13
N PRO A 170 21.91 2.82 -3.19
CA PRO A 170 21.13 2.01 -4.15
C PRO A 170 20.34 0.86 -3.51
N MET A 171 20.77 0.34 -2.37
CA MET A 171 20.10 -0.75 -1.64
C MET A 171 18.88 -0.30 -0.84
N VAL A 172 18.83 0.97 -0.44
CA VAL A 172 17.74 1.52 0.37
C VAL A 172 16.59 1.97 -0.51
N LYS A 173 15.38 1.51 -0.21
CA LYS A 173 14.17 1.80 -0.97
C LYS A 173 13.05 2.32 -0.05
N GLY A 174 11.89 2.62 -0.62
CA GLY A 174 10.74 3.13 0.13
C GLY A 174 10.35 2.29 1.34
N LYS A 175 10.53 0.96 1.26
CA LYS A 175 10.25 0.06 2.38
C LYS A 175 11.17 0.31 3.57
N ASP A 176 12.46 0.50 3.31
CA ASP A 176 13.43 0.77 4.38
C ASP A 176 13.15 2.11 5.06
N ILE A 177 12.75 3.11 4.27
CA ILE A 177 12.40 4.45 4.78
C ILE A 177 11.18 4.37 5.71
N ILE A 178 10.09 3.73 5.26
CA ILE A 178 8.88 3.68 6.10
C ILE A 178 9.05 2.77 7.31
N LEU A 179 9.73 1.65 7.20
CA LEU A 179 10.04 0.81 8.36
C LEU A 179 10.92 1.55 9.37
N THR A 180 11.91 2.32 8.91
CA THR A 180 12.70 3.17 9.78
C THR A 180 11.84 4.20 10.51
N LEU A 181 10.94 4.90 9.79
CA LEU A 181 10.02 5.85 10.40
C LEU A 181 9.15 5.17 11.45
N ILE A 182 8.54 4.02 11.13
CA ILE A 182 7.71 3.26 12.08
C ILE A 182 8.55 2.81 13.30
N GLY A 183 9.78 2.36 13.09
CA GLY A 183 10.71 2.03 14.17
C GLY A 183 11.06 3.20 15.08
N MET A 184 11.08 4.45 14.54
CA MET A 184 11.36 5.67 15.31
C MET A 184 10.16 6.14 16.14
N ILE A 185 8.93 6.01 15.61
CA ILE A 185 7.74 6.60 16.26
C ILE A 185 6.79 5.58 16.89
N GLY A 186 6.95 4.30 16.56
CA GLY A 186 6.08 3.22 16.99
C GLY A 186 4.80 3.08 16.15
N VAL A 187 4.07 1.98 16.36
CA VAL A 187 2.81 1.68 15.64
C VAL A 187 1.66 2.65 15.97
N ASP A 188 1.76 3.40 17.06
CA ASP A 188 0.79 4.41 17.50
C ASP A 188 1.32 5.85 17.35
N GLY A 189 2.52 6.03 16.83
CA GLY A 189 3.24 7.30 16.83
C GLY A 189 2.62 8.41 15.96
N ALA A 190 1.78 8.03 15.00
CA ALA A 190 1.00 8.95 14.16
C ALA A 190 -0.52 8.74 14.32
N ARG A 191 -0.95 8.26 15.49
CA ARG A 191 -2.34 7.87 15.71
C ARG A 191 -3.33 8.98 15.38
N TYR A 192 -4.15 8.72 14.33
CA TYR A 192 -5.13 9.66 13.79
C TYR A 192 -4.52 10.95 13.20
N GLU A 193 -3.24 10.96 12.87
CA GLU A 193 -2.56 12.10 12.25
C GLU A 193 -2.32 11.86 10.75
N SER A 194 -2.09 12.93 10.01
CA SER A 194 -1.54 12.89 8.65
C SER A 194 -0.02 12.89 8.73
N ILE A 195 0.65 12.09 7.89
CA ILE A 195 2.12 12.12 7.76
C ILE A 195 2.47 12.81 6.46
N GLU A 196 2.97 14.05 6.53
CA GLU A 196 3.34 14.85 5.36
C GLU A 196 4.85 14.77 5.10
N PHE A 197 5.23 14.24 3.94
CA PHE A 197 6.63 14.10 3.54
C PHE A 197 7.10 15.35 2.82
N SER A 198 8.31 15.80 3.15
CA SER A 198 8.94 17.01 2.62
C SER A 198 10.45 16.88 2.59
N GLY A 199 11.15 17.92 2.14
CA GLY A 199 12.60 18.00 2.11
C GLY A 199 13.21 17.59 0.77
N GLU A 200 14.49 17.88 0.61
CA GLU A 200 15.23 17.65 -0.63
C GLU A 200 15.37 16.15 -1.00
N GLY A 201 15.31 15.27 0.00
CA GLY A 201 15.40 13.82 -0.21
C GLY A 201 14.23 13.23 -0.98
N VAL A 202 13.07 13.93 -1.02
CA VAL A 202 11.86 13.47 -1.74
C VAL A 202 12.13 13.22 -3.22
N GLN A 203 12.97 14.03 -3.87
CA GLN A 203 13.35 13.87 -5.27
C GLN A 203 14.12 12.57 -5.59
N HIS A 204 14.60 11.87 -4.58
CA HIS A 204 15.32 10.60 -4.73
C HIS A 204 14.44 9.37 -4.51
N ILE A 205 13.15 9.56 -4.25
CA ILE A 205 12.20 8.48 -4.00
C ILE A 205 11.32 8.31 -5.24
N SER A 206 11.42 7.15 -5.87
CA SER A 206 10.58 6.79 -7.02
C SER A 206 9.09 6.74 -6.64
N MET A 207 8.19 6.77 -7.64
CA MET A 207 6.76 6.60 -7.37
C MET A 207 6.45 5.27 -6.69
N ALA A 208 7.10 4.16 -7.07
CA ALA A 208 6.95 2.88 -6.37
C ALA A 208 7.32 3.00 -4.89
N GLY A 209 8.41 3.68 -4.57
CA GLY A 209 8.83 3.97 -3.20
C GLY A 209 7.82 4.83 -2.45
N ARG A 210 7.25 5.89 -3.07
CA ARG A 210 6.22 6.75 -2.46
C ARG A 210 4.93 5.97 -2.17
N PHE A 211 4.52 5.11 -3.10
CA PHE A 211 3.37 4.22 -2.87
C PHE A 211 3.60 3.27 -1.69
N THR A 212 4.78 2.67 -1.58
CA THR A 212 5.15 1.84 -0.44
C THR A 212 5.09 2.61 0.88
N ILE A 213 5.64 3.83 0.91
CA ILE A 213 5.67 4.68 2.11
C ILE A 213 4.25 5.06 2.54
N CYS A 214 3.42 5.56 1.61
CA CYS A 214 2.05 5.94 1.92
C CYS A 214 1.17 4.74 2.28
N ASN A 215 1.36 3.58 1.61
CA ASN A 215 0.65 2.35 1.93
C ASN A 215 0.83 1.96 3.41
N MET A 216 2.03 2.12 3.94
CA MET A 216 2.35 1.74 5.31
C MET A 216 2.19 2.86 6.35
N ALA A 217 1.66 4.03 5.99
CA ALA A 217 1.38 5.10 6.94
C ALA A 217 0.39 4.66 8.03
N ILE A 218 -0.56 3.82 7.69
CA ILE A 218 -1.53 3.24 8.64
C ILE A 218 -0.84 2.35 9.68
N GLU A 219 0.30 1.76 9.38
CA GLU A 219 1.05 0.90 10.33
C GLU A 219 1.74 1.71 11.43
N ALA A 220 1.80 3.04 11.29
CA ALA A 220 2.15 3.98 12.36
C ALA A 220 0.91 4.60 13.03
N GLY A 221 -0.31 4.13 12.71
CA GLY A 221 -1.58 4.68 13.19
C GLY A 221 -2.08 5.90 12.38
N GLY A 222 -1.39 6.31 11.31
CA GLY A 222 -1.72 7.48 10.51
C GLY A 222 -3.03 7.34 9.72
N LYS A 223 -3.75 8.45 9.58
CA LYS A 223 -4.93 8.52 8.69
C LYS A 223 -4.52 8.43 7.23
N ASN A 224 -3.41 9.05 6.88
CA ASN A 224 -2.79 9.00 5.56
C ASN A 224 -1.30 9.36 5.66
N GLY A 225 -0.53 8.93 4.66
CA GLY A 225 0.76 9.53 4.30
C GLY A 225 0.56 10.31 3.02
N ILE A 226 1.19 11.48 2.86
CA ILE A 226 1.02 12.29 1.67
C ILE A 226 2.35 12.91 1.22
N PHE A 227 2.61 12.84 -0.10
CA PHE A 227 3.75 13.47 -0.76
C PHE A 227 3.31 14.71 -1.54
N PRO A 228 4.21 15.70 -1.70
CA PRO A 228 3.97 16.80 -2.62
C PRO A 228 3.92 16.30 -4.07
N VAL A 229 3.17 16.99 -4.91
CA VAL A 229 3.08 16.71 -6.34
C VAL A 229 4.22 17.43 -7.07
N ASP A 230 5.36 16.78 -7.15
CA ASP A 230 6.54 17.24 -7.87
C ASP A 230 6.61 16.69 -9.30
N GLU A 231 7.75 16.86 -9.97
CA GLU A 231 7.95 16.41 -11.34
C GLU A 231 7.82 14.88 -11.48
N ILE A 232 8.37 14.11 -10.53
CA ILE A 232 8.25 12.64 -10.53
C ILE A 232 6.78 12.21 -10.51
N THR A 233 5.96 12.89 -9.69
CA THR A 233 4.51 12.63 -9.65
C THR A 233 3.82 13.05 -10.94
N ARG A 234 4.19 14.20 -11.52
CA ARG A 234 3.61 14.70 -12.78
C ARG A 234 3.92 13.77 -13.95
N GLU A 235 5.16 13.30 -14.07
CA GLU A 235 5.57 12.31 -15.07
C GLU A 235 4.78 11.00 -14.92
N TYR A 236 4.58 10.53 -13.69
CA TYR A 236 3.78 9.34 -13.43
C TYR A 236 2.31 9.53 -13.84
N LEU A 237 1.72 10.69 -13.60
CA LEU A 237 0.32 10.98 -13.93
C LEU A 237 0.11 11.24 -15.43
N GLN A 238 1.15 11.60 -16.17
CA GLN A 238 1.07 11.90 -17.60
C GLN A 238 0.55 10.69 -18.39
N GLY A 239 -0.52 10.90 -19.15
CA GLY A 239 -1.19 9.86 -19.94
C GLY A 239 -2.01 8.85 -19.12
N ARG A 240 -2.07 9.00 -17.79
CA ARG A 240 -2.92 8.22 -16.90
C ARG A 240 -4.17 9.00 -16.46
N VAL A 241 -3.99 10.25 -16.06
CA VAL A 241 -5.09 11.11 -15.61
C VAL A 241 -5.42 12.13 -16.70
N ASP A 242 -6.61 11.99 -17.31
CA ASP A 242 -7.06 12.85 -18.42
C ASP A 242 -7.93 14.02 -17.95
N ARG A 243 -8.34 14.02 -16.66
CA ARG A 243 -9.16 15.08 -16.07
C ARG A 243 -8.31 16.12 -15.36
N GLU A 244 -8.86 17.33 -15.23
CA GLU A 244 -8.27 18.37 -14.38
C GLU A 244 -8.22 17.90 -12.93
N TYR A 245 -7.12 18.22 -12.25
CA TYR A 245 -6.92 17.96 -10.83
C TYR A 245 -6.27 19.17 -10.15
N GLN A 246 -6.44 19.27 -8.84
CA GLN A 246 -5.90 20.37 -8.05
C GLN A 246 -4.72 19.89 -7.19
N VAL A 247 -3.62 20.62 -7.28
CA VAL A 247 -2.44 20.37 -6.44
C VAL A 247 -2.51 21.29 -5.22
N PHE A 248 -2.24 20.70 -4.05
CA PHE A 248 -2.16 21.42 -2.80
C PHE A 248 -0.76 21.31 -2.21
N GLU A 249 -0.25 22.43 -1.71
CA GLU A 249 0.99 22.52 -0.97
C GLU A 249 0.69 23.08 0.42
N ALA A 250 1.44 22.67 1.44
CA ALA A 250 1.33 23.24 2.75
C ALA A 250 1.70 24.75 2.73
N ASP A 251 1.04 25.53 3.54
CA ASP A 251 1.45 26.92 3.75
C ASP A 251 2.81 27.01 4.46
N ALA A 252 3.56 28.06 4.22
CA ALA A 252 4.87 28.24 4.83
C ALA A 252 4.81 28.31 6.37
N ASP A 253 3.68 28.76 6.91
CA ASP A 253 3.37 28.83 8.34
C ASP A 253 2.39 27.73 8.79
N ALA A 254 2.30 26.62 8.05
CA ALA A 254 1.52 25.44 8.44
C ALA A 254 2.00 24.90 9.79
N VAL A 255 1.05 24.47 10.61
CA VAL A 255 1.34 23.99 11.97
C VAL A 255 1.33 22.46 11.99
N TYR A 256 2.42 21.89 12.48
CA TYR A 256 2.60 20.44 12.63
C TYR A 256 2.65 20.07 14.13
N SER A 257 2.09 18.94 14.49
CA SER A 257 2.16 18.36 15.84
C SER A 257 3.58 17.96 16.22
N LYS A 258 4.34 17.50 15.20
CA LYS A 258 5.71 17.00 15.33
C LYS A 258 6.45 17.18 14.01
N GLU A 259 7.75 17.44 14.09
CA GLU A 259 8.66 17.39 12.95
C GLU A 259 9.75 16.33 13.17
N ILE A 260 9.99 15.51 12.16
CA ILE A 260 10.97 14.41 12.17
C ILE A 260 11.87 14.59 10.96
N THR A 261 13.18 14.50 11.16
CA THR A 261 14.14 14.51 10.06
C THR A 261 14.76 13.13 9.90
N ILE A 262 14.76 12.61 8.67
CA ILE A 262 15.41 11.35 8.30
C ILE A 262 16.47 11.65 7.25
N ASP A 263 17.73 11.36 7.59
CA ASP A 263 18.84 11.44 6.66
C ASP A 263 18.95 10.13 5.87
N LEU A 264 18.47 10.18 4.62
CA LEU A 264 18.42 9.02 3.72
C LEU A 264 19.82 8.43 3.45
N SER A 265 20.87 9.23 3.54
CA SER A 265 22.24 8.79 3.29
C SER A 265 22.78 7.86 4.40
N LYS A 266 22.14 7.86 5.56
CA LYS A 266 22.51 7.04 6.72
C LYS A 266 21.69 5.76 6.84
N LEU A 267 20.66 5.61 6.01
CA LEU A 267 19.83 4.43 6.05
C LEU A 267 20.56 3.21 5.48
N VAL A 268 20.23 2.07 6.04
CA VAL A 268 20.65 0.74 5.58
C VAL A 268 19.44 -0.14 5.35
N PRO A 269 19.54 -1.22 4.58
CA PRO A 269 18.45 -2.20 4.48
C PRO A 269 18.04 -2.72 5.85
N VAL A 270 16.74 -2.67 6.13
CA VAL A 270 16.19 -3.05 7.43
C VAL A 270 15.13 -4.14 7.32
N VAL A 271 14.89 -4.79 8.46
CA VAL A 271 13.86 -5.81 8.62
C VAL A 271 13.07 -5.50 9.90
N ALA A 272 11.74 -5.52 9.80
CA ALA A 272 10.87 -5.48 10.96
C ALA A 272 10.60 -6.91 11.46
N LEU A 273 10.99 -7.18 12.70
CA LEU A 273 10.85 -8.48 13.35
C LEU A 273 9.40 -8.71 13.82
N PRO A 274 8.95 -9.96 13.97
CA PRO A 274 7.66 -10.28 14.56
C PRO A 274 7.51 -9.67 15.97
N HIS A 275 6.33 -9.27 16.43
CA HIS A 275 5.03 -9.33 15.71
C HIS A 275 4.48 -7.91 15.51
N LEU A 276 5.38 -6.91 15.40
CA LEU A 276 5.02 -5.51 15.17
C LEU A 276 5.98 -4.89 14.13
N PRO A 277 5.49 -4.06 13.22
CA PRO A 277 6.34 -3.41 12.22
C PRO A 277 7.33 -2.38 12.80
N GLU A 278 7.20 -2.01 14.06
CA GLU A 278 8.15 -1.12 14.78
C GLU A 278 9.42 -1.84 15.26
N ASN A 279 9.44 -3.17 15.28
CA ASN A 279 10.60 -3.94 15.75
C ASN A 279 11.70 -3.99 14.69
N VAL A 280 12.22 -2.84 14.30
CA VAL A 280 13.14 -2.68 13.16
C VAL A 280 14.59 -2.88 13.56
N LYS A 281 15.31 -3.68 12.75
CA LYS A 281 16.76 -3.87 12.86
C LYS A 281 17.43 -3.89 11.49
N PRO A 282 18.73 -3.53 11.40
CA PRO A 282 19.52 -3.74 10.19
C PRO A 282 19.51 -5.19 9.75
N ALA A 283 19.30 -5.47 8.46
CA ALA A 283 19.29 -6.83 7.93
C ALA A 283 20.60 -7.59 8.20
N ALA A 284 21.72 -6.88 8.19
CA ALA A 284 23.06 -7.44 8.44
C ALA A 284 23.23 -8.04 9.84
N GLU A 285 22.40 -7.67 10.81
CA GLU A 285 22.45 -8.19 12.19
C GLU A 285 21.65 -9.48 12.38
N LEU A 286 20.93 -9.95 11.35
CA LEU A 286 19.90 -10.98 11.50
C LEU A 286 20.26 -12.33 10.84
N SER A 287 21.51 -12.54 10.46
CA SER A 287 21.97 -13.74 9.73
C SER A 287 21.81 -15.06 10.49
N ALA A 288 21.57 -15.02 11.80
CA ALA A 288 21.25 -16.21 12.59
C ALA A 288 19.79 -16.72 12.40
N ILE A 289 18.92 -15.92 11.77
CA ILE A 289 17.51 -16.25 11.61
C ILE A 289 17.30 -16.97 10.28
N LYS A 290 17.03 -18.25 10.32
CA LYS A 290 16.62 -19.07 9.16
C LYS A 290 15.19 -18.75 8.77
N ILE A 291 14.88 -18.89 7.48
CA ILE A 291 13.54 -18.69 6.92
C ILE A 291 13.07 -19.94 6.17
N ASP A 292 11.76 -20.17 6.13
CA ASP A 292 11.11 -21.27 5.45
C ASP A 292 10.38 -20.79 4.19
N GLN A 293 10.03 -19.48 4.13
CA GLN A 293 9.26 -18.89 3.05
C GLN A 293 9.70 -17.45 2.78
N ALA A 294 9.61 -17.03 1.51
CA ALA A 294 9.67 -15.63 1.13
C ALA A 294 8.46 -15.27 0.27
N VAL A 295 7.85 -14.10 0.54
CA VAL A 295 6.76 -13.54 -0.27
C VAL A 295 7.18 -12.17 -0.77
N ILE A 296 7.26 -12.01 -2.11
CA ILE A 296 7.68 -10.77 -2.77
C ILE A 296 6.55 -10.26 -3.64
N GLY A 297 6.10 -9.04 -3.40
CA GLY A 297 5.00 -8.42 -4.12
C GLY A 297 3.97 -7.79 -3.20
N SER A 298 2.68 -7.97 -3.50
CA SER A 298 1.51 -7.36 -2.87
C SER A 298 1.26 -5.90 -3.27
N CYS A 299 0.23 -5.26 -2.66
CA CYS A 299 -0.06 -3.83 -2.88
C CYS A 299 1.10 -2.91 -2.48
N THR A 300 1.93 -3.36 -1.54
CA THR A 300 3.05 -2.58 -0.99
C THR A 300 4.25 -2.57 -1.93
N ASN A 301 4.70 -3.76 -2.39
CA ASN A 301 5.92 -3.93 -3.18
C ASN A 301 5.73 -4.94 -4.33
N GLY A 302 4.63 -4.83 -5.09
CA GLY A 302 4.36 -5.64 -6.27
C GLY A 302 4.44 -4.88 -7.58
N ARG A 303 5.01 -3.67 -7.59
CA ARG A 303 5.20 -2.86 -8.80
C ARG A 303 6.40 -3.36 -9.60
N LEU A 304 6.49 -2.94 -10.85
CA LEU A 304 7.56 -3.40 -11.76
C LEU A 304 8.97 -3.16 -11.20
N GLU A 305 9.19 -2.04 -10.51
CA GLU A 305 10.45 -1.71 -9.86
C GLU A 305 10.81 -2.71 -8.76
N ASP A 306 9.85 -3.16 -7.96
CA ASP A 306 10.07 -4.15 -6.91
C ASP A 306 10.43 -5.51 -7.49
N LEU A 307 9.74 -5.91 -8.57
CA LEU A 307 10.03 -7.15 -9.29
C LEU A 307 11.41 -7.08 -9.96
N ALA A 308 11.80 -5.92 -10.52
CA ALA A 308 13.13 -5.70 -11.08
C ALA A 308 14.24 -5.89 -10.03
N GLN A 309 14.03 -5.32 -8.83
CA GLN A 309 14.97 -5.49 -7.70
C GLN A 309 15.15 -6.97 -7.34
N ALA A 310 14.04 -7.69 -7.19
CA ALA A 310 14.09 -9.12 -6.88
C ALA A 310 14.73 -9.93 -8.02
N ALA A 311 14.35 -9.68 -9.28
CA ALA A 311 14.88 -10.39 -10.44
C ALA A 311 16.40 -10.22 -10.57
N LYS A 312 16.92 -9.01 -10.31
CA LYS A 312 18.34 -8.74 -10.33
C LYS A 312 19.12 -9.62 -9.35
N VAL A 313 18.61 -9.79 -8.15
CA VAL A 313 19.23 -10.64 -7.12
C VAL A 313 19.12 -12.12 -7.46
N PHE A 314 17.98 -12.56 -8.03
CA PHE A 314 17.76 -13.96 -8.41
C PHE A 314 18.51 -14.39 -9.68
N GLN A 315 18.96 -13.45 -10.51
CA GLN A 315 19.55 -13.75 -11.81
C GLN A 315 20.72 -14.74 -11.72
N GLY A 316 20.56 -15.88 -12.39
CA GLY A 316 21.57 -16.96 -12.41
C GLY A 316 21.72 -17.74 -11.09
N LYS A 317 20.90 -17.46 -10.08
CA LYS A 317 20.95 -18.10 -8.78
C LYS A 317 19.75 -19.01 -8.52
N LYS A 318 19.89 -19.92 -7.56
CA LYS A 318 18.83 -20.81 -7.11
C LYS A 318 18.39 -20.43 -5.70
N ILE A 319 17.10 -20.57 -5.44
CA ILE A 319 16.52 -20.47 -4.11
C ILE A 319 17.07 -21.60 -3.23
N HIS A 320 17.32 -21.31 -1.95
CA HIS A 320 17.74 -22.32 -0.98
C HIS A 320 16.74 -23.48 -0.94
N PRO A 321 17.18 -24.75 -0.93
CA PRO A 321 16.29 -25.91 -1.03
C PRO A 321 15.21 -25.98 0.06
N ASP A 322 15.45 -25.40 1.22
CA ASP A 322 14.51 -25.39 2.34
C ASP A 322 13.55 -24.16 2.31
N VAL A 323 13.64 -23.29 1.30
CA VAL A 323 12.84 -22.05 1.21
C VAL A 323 11.84 -22.13 0.04
N ARG A 324 10.59 -21.80 0.33
CA ARG A 324 9.55 -21.57 -0.70
C ARG A 324 9.49 -20.08 -1.04
N VAL A 325 9.41 -19.73 -2.31
CA VAL A 325 9.25 -18.33 -2.73
C VAL A 325 7.97 -18.16 -3.54
N ILE A 326 7.21 -17.11 -3.17
CA ILE A 326 5.99 -16.71 -3.89
C ILE A 326 6.20 -15.27 -4.37
N ILE A 327 6.11 -15.09 -5.68
CA ILE A 327 6.14 -13.77 -6.33
C ILE A 327 4.72 -13.35 -6.68
N VAL A 328 4.31 -12.15 -6.27
CA VAL A 328 2.96 -11.62 -6.49
C VAL A 328 3.06 -10.29 -7.22
N PRO A 329 2.96 -10.27 -8.56
CA PRO A 329 2.86 -9.02 -9.33
C PRO A 329 1.65 -8.22 -8.90
N GLY A 330 1.75 -6.88 -8.87
CA GLY A 330 0.68 -6.01 -8.41
C GLY A 330 -0.51 -5.91 -9.37
N SER A 331 -0.29 -6.10 -10.66
CA SER A 331 -1.33 -6.08 -11.70
C SER A 331 -1.00 -6.97 -12.88
N GLN A 332 -1.97 -7.20 -13.75
CA GLN A 332 -1.77 -7.93 -15.00
C GLN A 332 -0.81 -7.19 -15.94
N GLU A 333 -0.86 -5.85 -15.95
CA GLU A 333 0.07 -5.03 -16.74
C GLU A 333 1.50 -5.17 -16.23
N VAL A 334 1.70 -5.10 -14.92
CA VAL A 334 3.00 -5.36 -14.28
C VAL A 334 3.48 -6.77 -14.60
N TYR A 335 2.58 -7.77 -14.56
CA TYR A 335 2.91 -9.16 -14.89
C TYR A 335 3.38 -9.30 -16.34
N LEU A 336 2.62 -8.73 -17.29
CA LEU A 336 2.98 -8.77 -18.71
C LEU A 336 4.31 -8.06 -18.99
N GLU A 337 4.54 -6.92 -18.36
CA GLU A 337 5.79 -6.19 -18.55
C GLU A 337 6.99 -6.96 -17.92
N ALA A 338 6.80 -7.54 -16.73
CA ALA A 338 7.81 -8.39 -16.11
C ALA A 338 8.11 -9.64 -16.96
N MET A 339 7.12 -10.19 -17.69
CA MET A 339 7.36 -11.27 -18.68
C MET A 339 8.23 -10.78 -19.85
N LYS A 340 7.91 -9.63 -20.43
CA LYS A 340 8.69 -9.07 -21.57
C LYS A 340 10.14 -8.78 -21.18
N LEU A 341 10.36 -8.35 -19.95
CA LEU A 341 11.69 -8.05 -19.41
C LEU A 341 12.46 -9.31 -18.92
N GLY A 342 11.86 -10.49 -19.00
CA GLY A 342 12.48 -11.76 -18.59
C GLY A 342 12.48 -11.99 -17.07
N TYR A 343 11.85 -11.15 -16.27
CA TYR A 343 11.83 -11.31 -14.81
C TYR A 343 11.06 -12.56 -14.38
N ILE A 344 9.95 -12.85 -15.03
CA ILE A 344 9.15 -14.06 -14.74
C ILE A 344 9.94 -15.33 -15.04
N GLU A 345 10.66 -15.37 -16.15
CA GLU A 345 11.57 -16.47 -16.48
C GLU A 345 12.64 -16.65 -15.40
N THR A 346 13.28 -15.55 -14.98
CA THR A 346 14.28 -15.54 -13.91
C THR A 346 13.73 -16.14 -12.62
N PHE A 347 12.54 -15.73 -12.20
CA PHE A 347 11.89 -16.26 -10.98
C PHE A 347 11.61 -17.76 -11.08
N ILE A 348 11.05 -18.21 -12.19
CA ILE A 348 10.77 -19.64 -12.42
C ILE A 348 12.06 -20.46 -12.47
N GLN A 349 13.07 -19.97 -13.17
CA GLN A 349 14.37 -20.64 -13.25
C GLN A 349 15.06 -20.71 -11.88
N SER A 350 14.87 -19.71 -11.02
CA SER A 350 15.38 -19.73 -9.64
C SER A 350 14.63 -20.70 -8.72
N GLY A 351 13.42 -21.15 -9.10
CA GLY A 351 12.59 -22.07 -8.32
C GLY A 351 11.43 -21.40 -7.58
N ALA A 352 11.08 -20.15 -7.92
CA ALA A 352 9.94 -19.46 -7.33
C ALA A 352 8.61 -19.85 -8.00
N VAL A 353 7.53 -19.76 -7.22
CA VAL A 353 6.15 -19.76 -7.73
C VAL A 353 5.77 -18.32 -8.08
N VAL A 354 5.33 -18.08 -9.31
CA VAL A 354 4.76 -16.79 -9.70
C VAL A 354 3.24 -16.90 -9.70
N SER A 355 2.62 -16.06 -8.87
CA SER A 355 1.17 -16.01 -8.69
C SER A 355 0.51 -15.06 -9.68
N THR A 356 -0.81 -15.20 -9.86
CA THR A 356 -1.63 -14.13 -10.41
C THR A 356 -1.64 -12.93 -9.43
N PRO A 357 -1.87 -11.68 -9.91
CA PRO A 357 -2.08 -10.54 -9.02
C PRO A 357 -3.22 -10.77 -8.03
N THR A 358 -2.91 -10.73 -6.75
CA THR A 358 -3.88 -10.91 -5.65
C THR A 358 -3.31 -10.40 -4.33
N CYS A 359 -4.16 -9.95 -3.43
CA CYS A 359 -3.79 -9.57 -2.07
C CYS A 359 -3.75 -10.77 -1.10
N GLY A 360 -4.28 -11.92 -1.48
CA GLY A 360 -4.50 -13.10 -0.63
C GLY A 360 -3.33 -13.56 0.22
N PRO A 361 -2.10 -13.71 -0.29
CA PRO A 361 -0.96 -14.15 0.51
C PRO A 361 -0.62 -13.23 1.68
N CYS A 362 -0.81 -11.91 1.51
CA CYS A 362 -0.50 -10.90 2.54
C CYS A 362 -1.29 -11.07 3.85
N MET A 363 -2.46 -11.69 3.77
CA MET A 363 -3.37 -11.83 4.92
C MET A 363 -3.64 -13.30 5.30
N GLY A 364 -2.87 -14.25 4.75
CA GLY A 364 -3.16 -15.67 4.93
C GLY A 364 -4.52 -16.09 4.36
N GLY A 365 -5.01 -15.33 3.39
CA GLY A 365 -6.33 -15.54 2.79
C GLY A 365 -6.39 -16.75 1.89
N HIS A 366 -5.39 -16.92 1.05
CA HIS A 366 -5.15 -18.11 0.22
C HIS A 366 -3.70 -18.10 -0.26
N MET A 367 -3.18 -19.24 -0.67
CA MET A 367 -1.79 -19.56 -1.04
C MET A 367 -0.73 -19.01 -0.07
N GLY A 368 0.34 -19.76 0.13
CA GLY A 368 1.45 -19.36 0.99
C GLY A 368 1.10 -19.28 2.48
N VAL A 369 0.02 -19.92 2.92
CA VAL A 369 -0.37 -20.00 4.33
C VAL A 369 0.67 -20.79 5.12
N MET A 370 1.10 -20.24 6.24
CA MET A 370 2.20 -20.79 7.04
C MET A 370 1.72 -21.73 8.12
N ALA A 371 2.49 -22.80 8.34
CA ALA A 371 2.33 -23.75 9.41
C ALA A 371 2.90 -23.22 10.75
N PRO A 372 2.62 -23.90 11.90
CA PRO A 372 3.22 -23.54 13.18
C PRO A 372 4.75 -23.54 13.12
N GLY A 373 5.38 -22.49 13.64
CA GLY A 373 6.84 -22.37 13.75
C GLY A 373 7.55 -21.97 12.46
N GLU A 374 6.86 -21.86 11.31
CA GLU A 374 7.47 -21.39 10.07
C GLU A 374 7.75 -19.89 10.10
N ARG A 375 8.82 -19.49 9.44
CA ARG A 375 9.30 -18.10 9.31
C ARG A 375 9.24 -17.62 7.87
N CYS A 376 8.53 -16.53 7.64
CA CYS A 376 8.42 -15.90 6.33
C CYS A 376 9.10 -14.53 6.33
N ILE A 377 10.00 -14.30 5.38
CA ILE A 377 10.43 -12.94 5.02
C ILE A 377 9.50 -12.39 3.94
N SER A 378 9.04 -11.15 4.07
CA SER A 378 7.98 -10.65 3.21
C SER A 378 8.09 -9.16 2.89
N THR A 379 7.72 -8.81 1.68
CA THR A 379 7.56 -7.41 1.27
C THR A 379 6.14 -6.86 1.54
N THR A 380 5.27 -7.64 2.17
CA THR A 380 3.94 -7.19 2.60
C THR A 380 4.02 -6.12 3.68
N ASN A 381 2.90 -5.66 4.20
CA ASN A 381 2.84 -4.48 5.08
C ASN A 381 2.62 -4.80 6.56
N ARG A 382 2.21 -6.02 6.93
CA ARG A 382 1.88 -6.41 8.30
C ARG A 382 2.52 -7.71 8.72
N ASN A 383 2.97 -7.78 9.97
CA ASN A 383 3.58 -8.97 10.56
C ASN A 383 2.99 -9.34 11.92
N PHE A 384 1.73 -8.97 12.17
CA PHE A 384 1.03 -9.32 13.39
C PHE A 384 0.91 -10.83 13.55
N ARG A 385 0.76 -11.30 14.79
CA ARG A 385 0.61 -12.72 15.10
C ARG A 385 -0.52 -13.36 14.30
N GLY A 386 -0.24 -14.44 13.59
CA GLY A 386 -1.19 -15.16 12.76
C GLY A 386 -1.53 -14.46 11.41
N ARG A 387 -0.79 -13.40 11.03
CA ARG A 387 -1.11 -12.62 9.82
C ARG A 387 -1.09 -13.44 8.54
N MET A 388 -0.12 -14.33 8.37
CA MET A 388 0.05 -15.13 7.14
C MET A 388 -0.22 -16.62 7.35
N GLY A 389 -0.90 -17.01 8.45
CA GLY A 389 -1.19 -18.42 8.71
C GLY A 389 -1.37 -18.72 10.19
N HIS A 390 -0.66 -19.73 10.69
CA HIS A 390 -0.76 -20.15 12.08
C HIS A 390 -0.29 -19.06 13.05
N VAL A 391 -0.88 -18.98 14.24
CA VAL A 391 -0.56 -17.98 15.27
C VAL A 391 0.89 -18.07 15.79
N ASP A 392 1.52 -19.23 15.67
CA ASP A 392 2.91 -19.46 16.06
C ASP A 392 3.88 -19.32 14.85
N SER A 393 3.41 -18.86 13.70
CA SER A 393 4.27 -18.49 12.59
C SER A 393 4.77 -17.06 12.75
N GLU A 394 5.93 -16.78 12.15
CA GLU A 394 6.62 -15.49 12.26
C GLU A 394 6.76 -14.85 10.88
N VAL A 395 6.40 -13.57 10.77
CA VAL A 395 6.56 -12.78 9.55
C VAL A 395 7.56 -11.65 9.79
N TYR A 396 8.55 -11.53 8.91
CA TYR A 396 9.60 -10.52 8.90
C TYR A 396 9.40 -9.60 7.70
N LEU A 397 9.23 -8.29 7.90
CA LEU A 397 8.97 -7.34 6.82
C LEU A 397 10.26 -6.68 6.33
N CYS A 398 10.44 -6.63 5.01
CA CYS A 398 11.61 -6.00 4.39
C CYS A 398 11.34 -5.56 2.95
N GLY A 399 12.31 -4.91 2.32
CA GLY A 399 12.30 -4.60 0.89
C GLY A 399 12.59 -5.81 -0.02
N ALA A 400 12.35 -5.66 -1.33
CA ALA A 400 12.48 -6.74 -2.31
C ALA A 400 13.92 -7.28 -2.41
N TYR A 401 14.92 -6.43 -2.31
CA TYR A 401 16.34 -6.84 -2.29
C TYR A 401 16.66 -7.81 -1.15
N VAL A 402 16.25 -7.44 0.07
CA VAL A 402 16.48 -8.26 1.26
C VAL A 402 15.71 -9.58 1.19
N ALA A 403 14.44 -9.55 0.74
CA ALA A 403 13.64 -10.76 0.61
C ALA A 403 14.24 -11.75 -0.39
N ALA A 404 14.71 -11.26 -1.55
CA ALA A 404 15.32 -12.10 -2.59
C ALA A 404 16.68 -12.68 -2.14
N ALA A 405 17.55 -11.86 -1.52
CA ALA A 405 18.83 -12.32 -1.00
C ALA A 405 18.65 -13.37 0.10
N SER A 406 17.72 -13.13 1.01
CA SER A 406 17.39 -14.08 2.09
C SER A 406 16.85 -15.40 1.55
N ALA A 407 16.04 -15.36 0.49
CA ALA A 407 15.50 -16.57 -0.15
C ALA A 407 16.60 -17.45 -0.78
N ILE A 408 17.65 -16.83 -1.31
CA ILE A 408 18.80 -17.56 -1.85
C ILE A 408 19.65 -18.13 -0.71
N ALA A 409 19.88 -17.34 0.34
CA ALA A 409 20.76 -17.73 1.43
C ALA A 409 20.12 -18.74 2.41
N GLY A 410 18.78 -18.77 2.54
CA GLY A 410 18.05 -19.58 3.53
C GLY A 410 17.98 -18.94 4.93
N TYR A 411 18.48 -17.71 5.06
CA TYR A 411 18.46 -16.92 6.30
C TYR A 411 18.38 -15.42 5.96
N ILE A 412 18.04 -14.58 6.94
CA ILE A 412 17.89 -13.15 6.73
C ILE A 412 19.23 -12.51 6.39
N THR A 413 19.31 -11.87 5.22
CA THR A 413 20.50 -11.12 4.76
C THR A 413 20.10 -10.06 3.74
N ALA A 414 20.96 -9.03 3.57
CA ALA A 414 20.88 -8.10 2.45
C ALA A 414 21.82 -8.56 1.31
N PRO A 415 21.55 -8.21 0.06
CA PRO A 415 22.51 -8.44 -1.02
C PRO A 415 23.76 -7.57 -0.83
N SER A 416 24.86 -7.96 -1.45
CA SER A 416 26.03 -7.08 -1.57
C SER A 416 25.79 -5.99 -2.63
N GLU A 417 26.61 -4.93 -2.61
CA GLU A 417 26.55 -3.88 -3.66
C GLU A 417 26.83 -4.41 -5.06
N GLU A 418 27.63 -5.47 -5.18
CA GLU A 418 27.96 -6.12 -6.46
C GLU A 418 26.78 -6.92 -7.03
N GLU A 419 25.79 -7.25 -6.21
CA GLU A 419 24.60 -8.01 -6.59
C GLU A 419 23.42 -7.14 -7.04
N ILE A 420 23.58 -5.81 -6.95
CA ILE A 420 22.54 -4.81 -7.30
C ILE A 420 23.10 -3.76 -8.34
#